data_b2586dd97a8129244e1bde9d3635eeee
#
_entry.id   b2586dd97a8129244e1bde9d3635eeee
#
_cell.length_a   1.000
_cell.length_b   1.000
_cell.length_c   1.000
_cell.angle_alpha   90.00
_cell.angle_beta   90.00
_cell.angle_gamma   90.00
#
_symmetry.space_group_name_H-M   'P 1'
#
loop_
_entity.id
_entity.type
_entity.pdbx_description
1 polymer ?
#
loop_
_entity_poly.entity_id
_entity_poly.type
_entity_poly.pdbx_seq_one_letter_code
_entity_poly.pdbx_strand_id
1 'polypeptide(L)'
;MIGLLLTIDIGNTNLTIGAYSGEELKFVSRLATDRSRTEDQYAIELKSIFDLYGYGFDEFTGCAISSVVPELTGAISHAAKRITGSRRNGPGR
;
A
#
# COMPACT_ATOMS: atom_id res chain seq x y z
N MET A 1 -9.54 -13.28 -14.30
CA MET A 1 -9.63 -11.91 -13.81
C MET A 1 -8.28 -11.44 -13.28
N ILE A 2 -7.91 -10.24 -13.63
CA ILE A 2 -6.62 -9.71 -13.21
C ILE A 2 -6.82 -8.83 -11.99
N GLY A 3 -6.09 -9.14 -10.93
CA GLY A 3 -6.12 -8.31 -9.74
C GLY A 3 -5.26 -7.08 -9.91
N LEU A 4 -5.30 -6.22 -8.91
CA LEU A 4 -4.50 -5.00 -8.90
C LEU A 4 -3.19 -5.25 -8.19
N LEU A 5 -2.14 -4.60 -8.68
CA LEU A 5 -0.85 -4.57 -8.01
C LEU A 5 -0.72 -3.22 -7.31
N LEU A 6 -0.51 -3.26 -6.02
CA LEU A 6 -0.24 -2.06 -5.24
C LEU A 6 1.25 -1.77 -5.29
N THR A 7 1.62 -0.54 -5.62
CA THR A 7 3.02 -0.14 -5.58
C THR A 7 3.16 1.01 -4.59
N ILE A 8 4.20 0.96 -3.77
CA ILE A 8 4.49 2.02 -2.81
C ILE A 8 5.97 2.36 -2.93
N ASP A 9 6.24 3.62 -3.22
CA ASP A 9 7.59 4.13 -3.30
C ASP A 9 7.79 5.07 -2.12
N ILE A 10 8.64 4.69 -1.19
CA ILE A 10 8.83 5.42 0.07
C ILE A 10 10.03 6.34 -0.10
N GLY A 11 9.74 7.63 -0.30
CA GLY A 11 10.77 8.65 -0.41
C GLY A 11 10.92 9.43 0.89
N ASN A 12 11.92 10.28 0.94
CA ASN A 12 12.20 11.05 2.14
C ASN A 12 11.10 12.07 2.46
N THR A 13 10.44 12.56 1.44
CA THR A 13 9.41 13.59 1.60
C THR A 13 8.01 13.05 1.41
N ASN A 14 7.83 12.15 0.46
CA ASN A 14 6.52 11.62 0.11
C ASN A 14 6.57 10.12 -0.16
N LEU A 15 5.46 9.47 0.16
CA LEU A 15 5.18 8.14 -0.36
C LEU A 15 4.38 8.31 -1.64
N THR A 16 4.73 7.58 -2.68
CA THR A 16 3.93 7.55 -3.91
C THR A 16 3.26 6.19 -3.99
N ILE A 17 1.94 6.20 -4.08
CA ILE A 17 1.13 4.99 -4.04
C ILE A 17 0.44 4.83 -5.37
N GLY A 18 0.63 3.69 -6.01
CA GLY A 18 0.02 3.42 -7.29
C GLY A 18 -0.72 2.11 -7.30
N ALA A 19 -1.66 1.98 -8.23
CA ALA A 19 -2.37 0.73 -8.44
C ALA A 19 -2.36 0.44 -9.92
N TYR A 20 -1.93 -0.76 -10.28
CA TYR A 20 -1.84 -1.19 -11.67
C TYR A 20 -2.72 -2.39 -11.92
N SER A 21 -3.38 -2.40 -13.08
CA SER A 21 -4.05 -3.57 -13.59
C SER A 21 -3.27 -3.98 -14.85
N GLY A 22 -2.44 -5.02 -14.72
CA GLY A 22 -1.50 -5.32 -15.78
C GLY A 22 -0.55 -4.16 -15.95
N GLU A 23 -0.54 -3.57 -17.13
CA GLU A 23 0.31 -2.41 -17.41
C GLU A 23 -0.41 -1.10 -17.26
N GLU A 24 -1.69 -1.14 -16.96
CA GLU A 24 -2.49 0.08 -16.88
C GLU A 24 -2.46 0.65 -15.48
N LEU A 25 -2.06 1.92 -15.36
CA LEU A 25 -2.05 2.62 -14.08
C LEU A 25 -3.47 3.10 -13.80
N LYS A 26 -4.05 2.62 -12.71
CA LYS A 26 -5.42 2.95 -12.34
C LYS A 26 -5.52 4.21 -11.50
N PHE A 27 -4.59 4.39 -10.58
CA PHE A 27 -4.50 5.66 -9.85
C PHE A 27 -3.10 5.81 -9.26
N VAL A 28 -2.77 7.07 -8.96
CA VAL A 28 -1.57 7.44 -8.22
C VAL A 28 -1.98 8.42 -7.14
N SER A 29 -1.45 8.24 -5.96
CA SER A 29 -1.68 9.15 -4.86
C SER A 29 -0.39 9.36 -4.08
N ARG A 30 -0.36 10.38 -3.25
CA ARG A 30 0.80 10.67 -2.43
C ARG A 30 0.41 10.95 -1.01
N LEU A 31 1.28 10.54 -0.10
CA LEU A 31 1.18 10.87 1.31
C LEU A 31 2.48 11.52 1.72
N ALA A 32 2.41 12.45 2.65
CA ALA A 32 3.64 12.98 3.25
C ALA A 32 4.33 11.86 4.03
N THR A 33 5.64 11.78 3.90
CA THR A 33 6.43 10.84 4.68
C THR A 33 6.51 11.36 6.11
N ASP A 34 6.06 10.54 7.05
CA ASP A 34 6.05 10.94 8.46
C ASP A 34 6.64 9.78 9.27
N ARG A 35 7.84 9.99 9.77
CA ARG A 35 8.55 8.93 10.46
C ARG A 35 7.98 8.62 11.83
N SER A 36 7.07 9.46 12.32
CA SER A 36 6.43 9.23 13.60
C SER A 36 5.14 8.43 13.50
N ARG A 37 4.64 8.20 12.28
CA ARG A 37 3.42 7.41 12.12
C ARG A 37 3.65 5.94 12.40
N THR A 38 2.65 5.34 13.03
CA THR A 38 2.68 3.92 13.32
C THR A 38 2.21 3.11 12.13
N GLU A 39 2.41 1.81 12.22
CA GLU A 39 1.88 0.89 11.22
C GLU A 39 0.36 1.06 11.05
N ASP A 40 -0.38 1.19 12.16
CA ASP A 40 -1.82 1.35 12.11
C ASP A 40 -2.21 2.64 11.38
N GLN A 41 -1.48 3.72 11.63
CA GLN A 41 -1.77 4.98 10.96
C GLN A 41 -1.56 4.89 9.47
N TYR A 42 -0.50 4.22 9.02
CA TYR A 42 -0.27 4.03 7.60
C TYR A 42 -1.34 3.12 6.99
N ALA A 43 -1.78 2.10 7.72
CA ALA A 43 -2.84 1.23 7.22
C ALA A 43 -4.14 2.02 7.00
N ILE A 44 -4.47 2.90 7.94
CA ILE A 44 -5.66 3.74 7.83
C ILE A 44 -5.54 4.69 6.62
N GLU A 45 -4.36 5.30 6.45
CA GLU A 45 -4.15 6.22 5.34
C GLU A 45 -4.26 5.51 3.99
N LEU A 46 -3.66 4.32 3.88
CA LEU A 46 -3.74 3.57 2.64
C LEU A 46 -5.17 3.14 2.33
N LYS A 47 -5.90 2.70 3.35
CA LYS A 47 -7.28 2.32 3.17
C LYS A 47 -8.13 3.51 2.72
N SER A 48 -7.86 4.68 3.29
CA SER A 48 -8.56 5.90 2.91
C SER A 48 -8.30 6.26 1.46
N ILE A 49 -7.08 6.07 0.98
CA ILE A 49 -6.74 6.32 -0.41
C ILE A 49 -7.51 5.35 -1.33
N PHE A 50 -7.57 4.06 -0.97
CA PHE A 50 -8.33 3.11 -1.77
C PHE A 50 -9.79 3.54 -1.86
N ASP A 51 -10.38 3.93 -0.71
CA ASP A 51 -11.77 4.37 -0.67
C ASP A 51 -11.97 5.61 -1.54
N LEU A 52 -11.03 6.54 -1.48
CA LEU A 52 -11.10 7.77 -2.25
C LEU A 52 -11.19 7.49 -3.75
N TYR A 53 -10.45 6.50 -4.22
CA TYR A 53 -10.41 6.16 -5.63
C TYR A 53 -11.38 5.04 -6.02
N GLY A 54 -12.12 4.53 -5.04
CA GLY A 54 -13.19 3.57 -5.32
C GLY A 54 -12.76 2.12 -5.43
N TYR A 55 -11.66 1.74 -4.78
CA TYR A 55 -11.16 0.37 -4.83
C TYR A 55 -11.25 -0.30 -3.48
N GLY A 56 -11.69 -1.56 -3.48
CA GLY A 56 -11.70 -2.35 -2.27
C GLY A 56 -10.36 -3.03 -2.05
N PHE A 57 -10.04 -3.30 -0.79
CA PHE A 57 -8.76 -3.93 -0.48
C PHE A 57 -8.65 -5.33 -1.08
N ASP A 58 -9.77 -6.00 -1.30
CA ASP A 58 -9.78 -7.36 -1.84
C ASP A 58 -9.49 -7.40 -3.34
N GLU A 59 -9.43 -6.25 -4.00
CA GLU A 59 -9.06 -6.20 -5.41
C GLU A 59 -7.56 -6.29 -5.62
N PHE A 60 -6.77 -6.11 -4.58
CA PHE A 60 -5.31 -6.15 -4.71
C PHE A 60 -4.81 -7.57 -4.50
N THR A 61 -3.98 -8.04 -5.43
CA THR A 61 -3.45 -9.39 -5.38
C THR A 61 -1.94 -9.42 -5.17
N GLY A 62 -1.31 -8.27 -5.12
CA GLY A 62 0.12 -8.19 -4.87
C GLY A 62 0.52 -6.81 -4.46
N CYS A 63 1.73 -6.69 -3.97
CA CYS A 63 2.26 -5.42 -3.48
C CYS A 63 3.76 -5.38 -3.75
N ALA A 64 4.24 -4.28 -4.32
CA ALA A 64 5.66 -4.06 -4.52
C ALA A 64 6.05 -2.76 -3.84
N ILE A 65 7.13 -2.81 -3.06
CA ILE A 65 7.55 -1.66 -2.26
C ILE A 65 9.01 -1.37 -2.54
N SER A 66 9.32 -0.10 -2.80
CA SER A 66 10.69 0.36 -2.83
C SER A 66 10.85 1.48 -1.81
N SER A 67 12.02 1.63 -1.23
CA SER A 67 12.19 2.56 -0.12
C SER A 67 13.60 3.07 -0.04
N VAL A 68 13.72 4.38 0.23
CA VAL A 68 14.99 4.98 0.63
C VAL A 68 14.94 5.43 2.10
N VAL A 69 13.92 4.98 2.84
CA VAL A 69 13.74 5.31 4.26
C VAL A 69 13.63 3.99 5.04
N PRO A 70 14.77 3.38 5.37
CA PRO A 70 14.77 2.03 5.96
C PRO A 70 13.92 1.92 7.22
N GLU A 71 13.87 2.96 8.03
CA GLU A 71 13.13 2.89 9.30
C GLU A 71 11.62 2.82 9.10
N LEU A 72 11.12 3.13 7.90
CA LEU A 72 9.69 3.05 7.62
C LEU A 72 9.30 1.83 6.81
N THR A 73 10.26 1.16 6.20
CA THR A 73 9.97 0.06 5.28
C THR A 73 9.14 -1.03 5.94
N GLY A 74 9.51 -1.42 7.16
CA GLY A 74 8.78 -2.48 7.85
C GLY A 74 7.35 -2.11 8.17
N ALA A 75 7.15 -0.92 8.74
CA ALA A 75 5.81 -0.49 9.13
C ALA A 75 4.90 -0.37 7.92
N ILE A 76 5.40 0.22 6.84
CA ILE A 76 4.57 0.42 5.65
C ILE A 76 4.31 -0.90 4.94
N SER A 77 5.31 -1.79 4.88
CA SER A 77 5.12 -3.11 4.28
C SER A 77 4.05 -3.90 5.02
N HIS A 78 4.11 -3.90 6.35
CA HIS A 78 3.11 -4.60 7.15
C HIS A 78 1.73 -3.97 7.00
N ALA A 79 1.67 -2.63 6.97
CA ALA A 79 0.41 -1.94 6.77
C ALA A 79 -0.22 -2.33 5.44
N ALA A 80 0.57 -2.35 4.37
CA ALA A 80 0.08 -2.70 3.05
C ALA A 80 -0.45 -4.13 3.02
N LYS A 81 0.28 -5.05 3.64
CA LYS A 81 -0.15 -6.45 3.66
C LYS A 81 -1.42 -6.65 4.46
N ARG A 82 -1.61 -5.89 5.53
CA ARG A 82 -2.80 -6.01 6.35
C ARG A 82 -4.06 -5.60 5.61
N ILE A 83 -3.95 -4.60 4.73
CA ILE A 83 -5.13 -4.05 4.07
C ILE A 83 -5.33 -4.57 2.66
N THR A 84 -4.47 -5.45 2.19
CA THR A 84 -4.65 -6.10 0.89
C THR A 84 -4.96 -7.57 1.12
N GLY A 85 -5.18 -8.28 0.06
CA GLY A 85 -5.55 -9.68 0.17
C GLY A 85 -4.46 -10.62 0.62
N SER A 86 -3.21 -10.17 0.66
CA SER A 86 -2.11 -11.08 0.91
C SER A 86 -2.15 -11.72 2.29
N ARG A 87 -2.79 -11.08 3.25
CA ARG A 87 -2.88 -11.64 4.59
C ARG A 87 -3.71 -12.90 4.67
N ARG A 88 -4.51 -13.17 3.64
CA ARG A 88 -5.33 -14.39 3.64
C ARG A 88 -4.51 -15.65 3.66
N ASN A 89 -3.29 -15.53 3.28
CA ASN A 89 -2.46 -16.69 3.23
C ASN A 89 -2.11 -17.20 4.58
N GLY A 90 -2.36 -16.42 5.48
CA GLY A 90 -2.08 -16.88 6.71
C GLY A 90 -3.21 -17.61 7.26
N PRO A 91 -3.52 -18.28 7.23
CA PRO A 91 -4.52 -18.65 7.83
C PRO A 91 -4.18 -18.82 9.07
N GLY A 92 -4.27 -18.49 8.81
CA GLY A 92 -4.13 -18.64 9.46
C GLY A 92 -3.59 -18.49 10.26
N ARG A 93 -3.45 -18.21 10.18
CA ARG A 93 -3.04 -18.08 10.63
C ARG A 93 -3.04 -17.88 11.10
#